data_9b21e07e574a189c3b5dac86366a5db4
#
_entry.id   9b21e07e574a189c3b5dac86366a5db4
#
_cell.length_a   1.000
_cell.length_b   1.000
_cell.length_c   1.000
_cell.angle_alpha   90.00
_cell.angle_beta   90.00
_cell.angle_gamma   90.00
#
_symmetry.space_group_name_H-M   'P 1'
#
loop_
_entity.id
_entity.type
_entity.pdbx_description
1 polymer ?
#
loop_
_entity_poly.entity_id
_entity_poly.type
_entity_poly.pdbx_seq_one_letter_code
_entity_poly.pdbx_strand_id
1 'polypeptide(L)'
;MQSQAVALQKADIAQANGFDGSGIRVGALSDSFDGCGVNCSTTAADDVASGDLPAGGVTVLQDLLDGTGTDEGRAMLQLVHDIAPGAQLGFATAFGGMLGFAENILALRSQFHADVIVDDVYYSDEPMYSDGIIAQAVDLVSHAGAAYYSSAGNNGVEAWEGVYSPLSFARAQDLVADGRANVHLEQIPAAIRPKSVHNFRNPDGSASITQRLTTDGPDFVSFQWDEPFFLGLVKTDYNVYVFDAAGNWMDPNSASFPGFYTTDNNIVSDEAAELLFLPPFPGEIHGGANQSDYQLVIGKVNDGPAQHIKYITLNGLGVSQRQSAPAIFGHAAASGGQAVAATYYAIPNFPEDFSAGGPVTIYLDTGGKRLRHPEIRRVPQVTAADGVDTTFFGFDSDGNGFPNFFGTSAAAPNAAATAALALQAAGGPGSLSPRKLYRRLQETADPIPMSDDRSFAAASAGPVLLMLTGDWTRQGKYFNVWVHRSGSTKVRSISLDVTAANMRFSGNPNRFWIGESNGVALTDITRTRSADGRTLTLTFAPGKLPGGSRFSFGMSVFNPLEGTTQEDPDRFRNAIVTVTTEDGLSYAGTIYAGEPEEENRFTGHGLVNAAAATSVDN
;
A
#
# COMPACT_ATOMS: atom_id res chain seq x y z
N MET A 1 5.40 -29.22 -3.40
CA MET A 1 4.17 -28.48 -3.71
C MET A 1 4.51 -27.44 -4.77
N GLN A 2 3.60 -26.95 -5.59
CA GLN A 2 3.89 -25.91 -6.58
C GLN A 2 2.82 -24.81 -6.45
N SER A 3 3.26 -23.56 -6.31
CA SER A 3 2.34 -22.44 -6.12
C SER A 3 1.57 -22.08 -7.39
N GLN A 4 0.39 -21.51 -7.23
CA GLN A 4 -0.49 -21.08 -8.33
C GLN A 4 0.15 -19.95 -9.17
N ALA A 5 1.15 -19.25 -8.63
CA ALA A 5 1.89 -18.23 -9.36
C ALA A 5 2.56 -18.77 -10.62
N VAL A 6 3.00 -20.03 -10.60
CA VAL A 6 3.67 -20.68 -11.74
C VAL A 6 2.79 -20.67 -12.98
N ALA A 7 1.55 -21.09 -12.85
CA ALA A 7 0.59 -21.11 -13.96
C ALA A 7 0.09 -19.70 -14.31
N LEU A 8 -0.21 -18.87 -13.31
CA LEU A 8 -0.73 -17.53 -13.52
C LEU A 8 0.28 -16.63 -14.26
N GLN A 9 1.54 -16.67 -13.88
CA GLN A 9 2.61 -15.88 -14.50
C GLN A 9 3.24 -16.60 -15.71
N LYS A 10 2.69 -17.74 -16.12
CA LYS A 10 3.15 -18.55 -17.29
C LYS A 10 4.60 -19.01 -17.15
N ALA A 11 5.06 -19.25 -15.93
CA ALA A 11 6.40 -19.76 -15.66
C ALA A 11 6.52 -21.24 -16.11
N ASP A 12 5.45 -22.00 -16.05
CA ASP A 12 5.36 -23.36 -16.60
C ASP A 12 5.73 -23.40 -18.09
N ILE A 13 5.30 -22.41 -18.87
CA ILE A 13 5.65 -22.28 -20.29
C ILE A 13 7.13 -21.93 -20.45
N ALA A 14 7.66 -21.02 -19.64
CA ALA A 14 9.08 -20.68 -19.67
C ALA A 14 9.97 -21.86 -19.28
N GLN A 15 9.59 -22.60 -18.24
CA GLN A 15 10.27 -23.83 -17.79
C GLN A 15 10.24 -24.91 -18.87
N ALA A 16 9.09 -25.11 -19.53
CA ALA A 16 8.98 -26.06 -20.64
C ALA A 16 9.86 -25.70 -21.84
N ASN A 17 10.20 -24.41 -22.00
CA ASN A 17 11.14 -23.91 -23.00
C ASN A 17 12.61 -23.95 -22.54
N GLY A 18 12.91 -24.51 -21.36
CA GLY A 18 14.26 -24.68 -20.82
C GLY A 18 14.76 -23.51 -19.98
N PHE A 19 13.90 -22.56 -19.60
CA PHE A 19 14.25 -21.45 -18.72
C PHE A 19 13.74 -21.74 -17.30
N ASP A 20 14.62 -22.20 -16.43
CA ASP A 20 14.35 -22.61 -15.06
C ASP A 20 15.12 -21.78 -14.01
N GLY A 21 15.82 -20.71 -14.43
CA GLY A 21 16.67 -19.89 -13.57
C GLY A 21 18.10 -20.42 -13.40
N SER A 22 18.47 -21.52 -14.09
CA SER A 22 19.82 -22.09 -14.00
C SER A 22 20.90 -21.06 -14.29
N GLY A 23 21.91 -21.00 -13.39
CA GLY A 23 23.03 -20.05 -13.48
C GLY A 23 22.75 -18.67 -12.89
N ILE A 24 21.54 -18.40 -12.40
CA ILE A 24 21.13 -17.15 -11.76
C ILE A 24 21.13 -17.32 -10.24
N ARG A 25 21.53 -16.28 -9.50
CA ARG A 25 21.46 -16.20 -8.05
C ARG A 25 20.41 -15.21 -7.61
N VAL A 26 19.44 -15.67 -6.80
CA VAL A 26 18.38 -14.85 -6.22
C VAL A 26 18.59 -14.78 -4.71
N GLY A 27 18.74 -13.57 -4.18
CA GLY A 27 18.85 -13.30 -2.75
C GLY A 27 17.56 -12.71 -2.21
N ALA A 28 17.05 -13.21 -1.08
CA ALA A 28 15.90 -12.66 -0.38
C ALA A 28 16.29 -12.03 0.96
N LEU A 29 15.56 -10.96 1.32
CA LEU A 29 15.60 -10.34 2.65
C LEU A 29 14.17 -10.27 3.20
N SER A 30 14.01 -10.73 4.45
CA SER A 30 12.77 -10.70 5.20
C SER A 30 13.07 -10.81 6.69
N ASP A 31 12.11 -11.25 7.51
CA ASP A 31 12.34 -11.43 8.95
C ASP A 31 13.36 -12.55 9.24
N SER A 32 13.05 -13.80 8.86
CA SER A 32 13.87 -14.99 9.15
C SER A 32 13.75 -16.06 8.06
N PHE A 33 14.63 -17.05 8.13
CA PHE A 33 14.67 -18.20 7.22
C PHE A 33 14.41 -19.53 7.93
N ASP A 34 15.05 -19.77 9.08
CA ASP A 34 14.86 -20.97 9.92
C ASP A 34 14.92 -20.57 11.42
N GLY A 35 14.37 -19.38 11.72
CA GLY A 35 14.38 -18.73 13.03
C GLY A 35 13.10 -18.86 13.83
N CYS A 36 11.98 -19.30 13.24
CA CYS A 36 10.66 -19.40 13.90
C CYS A 36 10.58 -20.57 14.91
N GLY A 37 11.47 -21.54 14.85
CA GLY A 37 11.55 -22.67 15.77
C GLY A 37 10.26 -23.49 15.80
N VAL A 38 9.68 -23.66 17.00
CA VAL A 38 8.45 -24.46 17.22
C VAL A 38 7.18 -23.79 16.70
N ASN A 39 7.25 -22.54 16.26
CA ASN A 39 6.09 -21.80 15.77
C ASN A 39 5.78 -22.12 14.29
N CYS A 40 6.73 -22.70 13.56
CA CYS A 40 6.51 -23.17 12.19
C CYS A 40 6.21 -24.66 12.15
N SER A 41 5.37 -25.07 11.21
CA SER A 41 5.00 -26.48 11.01
C SER A 41 6.05 -27.28 10.26
N THR A 42 6.96 -26.63 9.51
CA THR A 42 8.10 -27.22 8.82
C THR A 42 9.38 -26.48 9.12
N THR A 43 10.53 -27.15 8.95
CA THR A 43 11.86 -26.57 8.99
C THR A 43 12.41 -26.40 7.57
N ALA A 44 13.51 -25.64 7.41
CA ALA A 44 14.20 -25.55 6.13
C ALA A 44 14.64 -26.93 5.60
N ALA A 45 15.03 -27.85 6.49
CA ALA A 45 15.39 -29.22 6.12
C ALA A 45 14.19 -30.02 5.59
N ASP A 46 13.00 -29.83 6.17
CA ASP A 46 11.77 -30.48 5.68
C ASP A 46 11.42 -29.98 4.29
N ASP A 47 11.55 -28.67 4.03
CA ASP A 47 11.26 -28.06 2.75
C ASP A 47 12.26 -28.46 1.65
N VAL A 48 13.53 -28.67 2.00
CA VAL A 48 14.52 -29.30 1.09
C VAL A 48 14.13 -30.77 0.80
N ALA A 49 13.69 -31.51 1.81
CA ALA A 49 13.32 -32.92 1.66
C ALA A 49 12.05 -33.10 0.85
N SER A 50 11.08 -32.19 0.95
CA SER A 50 9.84 -32.19 0.14
C SER A 50 10.05 -31.67 -1.29
N GLY A 51 11.17 -30.97 -1.55
CA GLY A 51 11.49 -30.35 -2.83
C GLY A 51 10.88 -28.97 -3.03
N ASP A 52 10.42 -28.32 -1.96
CA ASP A 52 9.93 -26.93 -1.98
C ASP A 52 11.08 -25.92 -1.81
N LEU A 53 12.28 -26.41 -1.49
CA LEU A 53 13.56 -25.69 -1.57
C LEU A 53 14.58 -26.52 -2.36
N PRO A 54 15.60 -25.89 -2.97
CA PRO A 54 16.60 -26.60 -3.76
C PRO A 54 17.31 -27.69 -2.95
N ALA A 55 17.59 -28.85 -3.57
CA ALA A 55 18.31 -29.94 -2.93
C ALA A 55 19.70 -29.53 -2.39
N GLY A 56 20.32 -28.50 -2.94
CA GLY A 56 21.55 -27.89 -2.44
C GLY A 56 21.37 -26.97 -1.23
N GLY A 57 20.14 -26.74 -0.81
CA GLY A 57 19.78 -25.79 0.24
C GLY A 57 19.90 -24.32 -0.17
N VAL A 58 19.82 -23.44 0.80
CA VAL A 58 19.91 -21.97 0.68
C VAL A 58 21.17 -21.48 1.35
N THR A 59 21.86 -20.52 0.74
CA THR A 59 23.00 -19.84 1.37
C THR A 59 22.51 -18.76 2.30
N VAL A 60 22.54 -18.99 3.61
CA VAL A 60 22.15 -18.03 4.63
C VAL A 60 23.37 -17.22 5.07
N LEU A 61 23.36 -15.91 4.82
CA LEU A 61 24.43 -14.98 5.24
C LEU A 61 24.23 -14.53 6.68
N GLN A 62 23.01 -14.21 7.04
CA GLN A 62 22.56 -13.83 8.37
C GLN A 62 21.10 -14.19 8.55
N ASP A 63 20.74 -14.70 9.73
CA ASP A 63 19.35 -15.04 10.09
C ASP A 63 18.97 -14.44 11.44
N LEU A 64 17.67 -14.29 11.69
CA LEU A 64 17.10 -13.91 12.98
C LEU A 64 16.79 -15.19 13.78
N LEU A 65 17.72 -15.55 14.70
CA LEU A 65 17.66 -16.84 15.42
C LEU A 65 17.13 -16.70 16.86
N ASP A 66 16.49 -15.61 17.21
CA ASP A 66 16.00 -15.37 18.58
C ASP A 66 14.60 -15.98 18.86
N GLY A 67 14.00 -16.63 17.88
CA GLY A 67 12.70 -17.26 17.97
C GLY A 67 11.51 -16.29 17.79
N THR A 68 11.77 -15.05 17.41
CA THR A 68 10.71 -14.04 17.16
C THR A 68 10.30 -13.95 15.69
N GLY A 69 11.08 -14.55 14.77
CA GLY A 69 10.78 -14.59 13.35
C GLY A 69 9.62 -15.51 13.00
N THR A 70 9.07 -15.31 11.81
CA THR A 70 7.97 -16.11 11.25
C THR A 70 8.41 -17.00 10.09
N ASP A 71 9.68 -16.91 9.68
CA ASP A 71 10.27 -17.53 8.49
C ASP A 71 9.58 -17.11 7.17
N GLU A 72 9.07 -15.89 7.13
CA GLU A 72 8.49 -15.32 5.90
C GLU A 72 9.51 -15.33 4.76
N GLY A 73 10.80 -15.08 5.04
CA GLY A 73 11.87 -15.16 4.05
C GLY A 73 12.05 -16.56 3.46
N ARG A 74 11.81 -17.62 4.24
CA ARG A 74 11.79 -18.99 3.73
C ARG A 74 10.60 -19.24 2.80
N ALA A 75 9.43 -18.74 3.17
CA ALA A 75 8.24 -18.80 2.31
C ALA A 75 8.45 -18.04 0.99
N MET A 76 9.05 -16.86 1.02
CA MET A 76 9.45 -16.13 -0.20
C MET A 76 10.35 -16.97 -1.11
N LEU A 77 11.32 -17.66 -0.52
CA LEU A 77 12.26 -18.51 -1.29
C LEU A 77 11.61 -19.80 -1.84
N GLN A 78 10.55 -20.33 -1.21
CA GLN A 78 9.72 -21.37 -1.81
C GLN A 78 9.05 -20.86 -3.09
N LEU A 79 8.47 -19.67 -3.08
CA LEU A 79 7.85 -19.06 -4.26
C LEU A 79 8.87 -18.82 -5.38
N VAL A 80 10.08 -18.37 -5.01
CA VAL A 80 11.17 -18.22 -6.00
C VAL A 80 11.53 -19.58 -6.60
N HIS A 81 11.64 -20.63 -5.77
CA HIS A 81 11.98 -21.98 -6.24
C HIS A 81 10.94 -22.57 -7.16
N ASP A 82 9.67 -22.34 -6.92
CA ASP A 82 8.58 -22.82 -7.77
C ASP A 82 8.65 -22.23 -9.20
N ILE A 83 8.95 -20.94 -9.31
CA ILE A 83 9.04 -20.24 -10.60
C ILE A 83 10.40 -20.46 -11.27
N ALA A 84 11.49 -20.44 -10.51
CA ALA A 84 12.86 -20.56 -11.00
C ALA A 84 13.63 -21.70 -10.29
N PRO A 85 13.23 -22.97 -10.49
CA PRO A 85 13.75 -24.11 -9.71
C PRO A 85 15.24 -24.38 -9.91
N GLY A 86 15.85 -23.87 -10.97
CA GLY A 86 17.30 -23.98 -11.22
C GLY A 86 18.11 -22.83 -10.61
N ALA A 87 17.50 -21.83 -10.03
CA ALA A 87 18.20 -20.70 -9.43
C ALA A 87 18.92 -21.12 -8.12
N GLN A 88 20.08 -20.51 -7.85
CA GLN A 88 20.73 -20.59 -6.55
C GLN A 88 20.11 -19.54 -5.62
N LEU A 89 19.76 -19.96 -4.40
CA LEU A 89 19.06 -19.12 -3.45
C LEU A 89 19.96 -18.68 -2.30
N GLY A 90 19.82 -17.41 -1.90
CA GLY A 90 20.48 -16.83 -0.74
C GLY A 90 19.51 -16.09 0.14
N PHE A 91 19.83 -15.97 1.43
CA PHE A 91 19.02 -15.25 2.41
C PHE A 91 19.89 -14.38 3.31
N ALA A 92 19.37 -13.23 3.71
CA ALA A 92 19.84 -12.44 4.83
C ALA A 92 18.65 -11.74 5.50
N THR A 93 18.66 -11.67 6.86
CA THR A 93 17.58 -10.98 7.57
C THR A 93 17.57 -9.48 7.30
N ALA A 94 16.38 -8.89 7.19
CA ALA A 94 16.18 -7.44 7.17
C ALA A 94 16.01 -6.85 8.59
N PHE A 95 15.96 -7.68 9.64
CA PHE A 95 15.63 -7.29 11.02
C PHE A 95 16.89 -6.93 11.86
N GLY A 96 17.82 -6.22 11.26
CA GLY A 96 18.99 -5.64 11.94
C GLY A 96 18.92 -4.12 12.15
N GLY A 97 17.72 -3.53 12.10
CA GLY A 97 17.53 -2.09 11.96
C GLY A 97 17.87 -1.60 10.53
N MET A 98 17.59 -0.36 10.21
CA MET A 98 17.82 0.18 8.85
C MET A 98 19.27 0.00 8.37
N LEU A 99 20.26 0.15 9.28
CA LEU A 99 21.66 -0.03 8.92
C LEU A 99 21.97 -1.51 8.60
N GLY A 100 21.53 -2.44 9.45
CA GLY A 100 21.74 -3.87 9.24
C GLY A 100 21.03 -4.36 7.96
N PHE A 101 19.85 -3.85 7.66
CA PHE A 101 19.17 -4.15 6.41
C PHE A 101 19.99 -3.67 5.20
N ALA A 102 20.46 -2.41 5.21
CA ALA A 102 21.30 -1.88 4.14
C ALA A 102 22.60 -2.69 3.97
N GLU A 103 23.26 -3.07 5.08
CA GLU A 103 24.46 -3.92 5.04
C GLU A 103 24.16 -5.30 4.44
N ASN A 104 23.02 -5.91 4.76
CA ASN A 104 22.62 -7.21 4.23
C ASN A 104 22.23 -7.17 2.75
N ILE A 105 21.63 -6.07 2.26
CA ILE A 105 21.46 -5.82 0.82
C ILE A 105 22.82 -5.86 0.12
N LEU A 106 23.79 -5.10 0.64
CA LEU A 106 25.14 -5.06 0.07
C LEU A 106 25.86 -6.42 0.17
N ALA A 107 25.64 -7.17 1.26
CA ALA A 107 26.22 -8.51 1.47
C ALA A 107 25.68 -9.54 0.48
N LEU A 108 24.38 -9.54 0.18
CA LEU A 108 23.81 -10.41 -0.84
C LEU A 108 24.47 -10.16 -2.21
N ARG A 109 24.75 -8.93 -2.56
CA ARG A 109 25.47 -8.63 -3.81
C ARG A 109 26.95 -8.98 -3.75
N SER A 110 27.65 -8.61 -2.68
CA SER A 110 29.13 -8.72 -2.61
C SER A 110 29.62 -10.09 -2.19
N GLN A 111 28.88 -10.83 -1.36
CA GLN A 111 29.31 -12.14 -0.80
C GLN A 111 28.58 -13.30 -1.49
N PHE A 112 27.24 -13.25 -1.60
CA PHE A 112 26.48 -14.28 -2.30
C PHE A 112 26.51 -14.09 -3.83
N HIS A 113 26.87 -12.90 -4.32
CA HIS A 113 26.89 -12.52 -5.74
C HIS A 113 25.51 -12.61 -6.38
N ALA A 114 24.46 -12.17 -5.67
CA ALA A 114 23.11 -12.14 -6.20
C ALA A 114 23.01 -11.35 -7.50
N ASP A 115 22.31 -11.90 -8.48
CA ASP A 115 21.97 -11.24 -9.74
C ASP A 115 20.60 -10.55 -9.65
N VAL A 116 19.73 -11.11 -8.80
CA VAL A 116 18.43 -10.57 -8.43
C VAL A 116 18.33 -10.57 -6.91
N ILE A 117 17.85 -9.49 -6.33
CA ILE A 117 17.60 -9.35 -4.89
C ILE A 117 16.14 -8.96 -4.71
N VAL A 118 15.50 -9.49 -3.67
CA VAL A 118 14.11 -9.21 -3.32
C VAL A 118 13.95 -9.03 -1.82
N ASP A 119 13.07 -8.12 -1.42
CA ASP A 119 12.65 -7.93 -0.04
C ASP A 119 11.14 -7.68 0.10
N ASP A 120 10.66 -7.77 1.34
CA ASP A 120 9.28 -7.50 1.71
C ASP A 120 9.14 -6.66 3.00
N VAL A 121 10.22 -6.08 3.50
CA VAL A 121 10.28 -5.36 4.78
C VAL A 121 10.38 -3.85 4.54
N TYR A 122 9.72 -3.06 5.37
CA TYR A 122 9.96 -1.61 5.49
C TYR A 122 10.16 -1.22 6.96
N TYR A 123 10.81 -0.09 7.18
CA TYR A 123 10.90 0.55 8.48
C TYR A 123 10.01 1.79 8.49
N SER A 124 9.24 1.98 9.56
CA SER A 124 8.27 3.08 9.69
C SER A 124 8.89 4.48 9.65
N ASP A 125 10.18 4.56 9.94
CA ASP A 125 11.01 5.76 9.95
C ASP A 125 11.86 5.96 8.70
N GLU A 126 11.68 5.12 7.66
CA GLU A 126 12.30 5.41 6.36
C GLU A 126 11.81 6.74 5.79
N PRO A 127 12.72 7.60 5.29
CA PRO A 127 12.33 8.90 4.75
C PRO A 127 11.34 8.79 3.57
N MET A 128 10.23 9.53 3.64
CA MET A 128 9.21 9.59 2.58
C MET A 128 9.58 10.57 1.46
N TYR A 129 10.49 11.50 1.71
CA TYR A 129 10.79 12.62 0.80
C TYR A 129 12.24 12.66 0.30
N SER A 130 13.05 11.66 0.67
CA SER A 130 14.44 11.50 0.24
C SER A 130 14.83 10.02 0.27
N ASP A 131 15.93 9.67 -0.40
CA ASP A 131 16.49 8.32 -0.33
C ASP A 131 17.27 8.11 0.96
N GLY A 132 16.69 7.32 1.88
CA GLY A 132 17.33 6.88 3.12
C GLY A 132 18.45 5.86 2.86
N ILE A 133 19.05 5.36 3.95
CA ILE A 133 20.21 4.45 3.86
C ILE A 133 19.88 3.14 3.12
N ILE A 134 18.65 2.61 3.28
CA ILE A 134 18.21 1.39 2.61
C ILE A 134 18.05 1.65 1.11
N ALA A 135 17.35 2.74 0.73
CA ALA A 135 17.19 3.12 -0.67
C ALA A 135 18.54 3.35 -1.37
N GLN A 136 19.51 3.95 -0.68
CA GLN A 136 20.87 4.11 -1.19
C GLN A 136 21.58 2.76 -1.38
N ALA A 137 21.37 1.78 -0.50
CA ALA A 137 21.91 0.42 -0.69
C ALA A 137 21.28 -0.27 -1.90
N VAL A 138 19.97 -0.12 -2.13
CA VAL A 138 19.29 -0.58 -3.35
C VAL A 138 19.90 0.03 -4.61
N ASP A 139 20.12 1.34 -4.62
CA ASP A 139 20.76 2.01 -5.75
C ASP A 139 22.19 1.49 -6.00
N LEU A 140 22.96 1.26 -4.94
CA LEU A 140 24.33 0.75 -5.05
C LEU A 140 24.39 -0.66 -5.65
N VAL A 141 23.53 -1.60 -5.20
CA VAL A 141 23.52 -2.96 -5.76
C VAL A 141 23.00 -2.98 -7.19
N SER A 142 22.05 -2.10 -7.52
CA SER A 142 21.56 -1.94 -8.88
C SER A 142 22.66 -1.40 -9.81
N HIS A 143 23.42 -0.40 -9.39
CA HIS A 143 24.60 0.07 -10.12
C HIS A 143 25.69 -1.01 -10.25
N ALA A 144 25.80 -1.91 -9.26
CA ALA A 144 26.70 -3.05 -9.29
C ALA A 144 26.17 -4.22 -10.15
N GLY A 145 25.00 -4.09 -10.77
CA GLY A 145 24.45 -5.04 -11.74
C GLY A 145 23.46 -6.06 -11.18
N ALA A 146 23.00 -5.95 -9.91
CA ALA A 146 21.93 -6.77 -9.38
C ALA A 146 20.57 -6.06 -9.57
N ALA A 147 19.58 -6.74 -10.12
CA ALA A 147 18.21 -6.23 -10.13
C ALA A 147 17.60 -6.32 -8.72
N TYR A 148 16.80 -5.33 -8.33
CA TYR A 148 16.20 -5.26 -7.01
C TYR A 148 14.68 -5.11 -7.10
N TYR A 149 13.96 -5.96 -6.38
CA TYR A 149 12.51 -5.96 -6.29
C TYR A 149 12.11 -5.81 -4.82
N SER A 150 11.20 -4.90 -4.54
CA SER A 150 10.68 -4.71 -3.18
C SER A 150 9.16 -4.80 -3.18
N SER A 151 8.57 -5.31 -2.12
CA SER A 151 7.14 -5.26 -1.94
C SER A 151 6.65 -3.81 -1.96
N ALA A 152 5.52 -3.53 -2.61
CA ALA A 152 4.96 -2.18 -2.63
C ALA A 152 4.41 -1.73 -1.26
N GLY A 153 4.20 -2.68 -0.35
CA GLY A 153 3.56 -2.50 0.94
C GLY A 153 2.07 -2.81 0.92
N ASN A 154 1.51 -3.10 2.11
CA ASN A 154 0.14 -3.55 2.28
C ASN A 154 -0.78 -2.46 2.86
N ASN A 155 -0.45 -1.19 2.61
CA ASN A 155 -1.13 -0.04 3.20
C ASN A 155 -2.16 0.60 2.26
N GLY A 156 -2.43 0.00 1.09
CA GLY A 156 -3.40 0.47 0.11
C GLY A 156 -3.19 1.94 -0.26
N VAL A 157 -4.17 2.77 0.09
CA VAL A 157 -4.12 4.23 -0.02
C VAL A 157 -4.38 4.90 1.34
N GLU A 158 -4.09 4.21 2.42
CA GLU A 158 -4.31 4.64 3.80
C GLU A 158 -3.25 5.66 4.22
N ALA A 159 -3.29 6.81 3.58
CA ALA A 159 -2.36 7.91 3.78
C ALA A 159 -3.04 9.26 3.58
N TRP A 160 -2.45 10.29 4.13
CA TRP A 160 -2.77 11.68 3.83
C TRP A 160 -1.49 12.43 3.49
N GLU A 161 -1.52 13.29 2.47
CA GLU A 161 -0.39 14.12 2.05
C GLU A 161 -0.88 15.51 1.63
N GLY A 162 -0.14 16.56 2.00
CA GLY A 162 -0.50 17.90 1.60
C GLY A 162 0.50 18.97 2.05
N VAL A 163 0.20 20.21 1.68
CA VAL A 163 0.94 21.37 2.15
C VAL A 163 0.40 21.81 3.50
N TYR A 164 1.28 22.04 4.48
CA TYR A 164 0.90 22.53 5.80
C TYR A 164 0.15 23.86 5.69
N SER A 165 -1.10 23.87 6.13
CA SER A 165 -1.98 25.04 6.12
C SER A 165 -2.20 25.54 7.56
N PRO A 166 -1.44 26.55 8.04
CA PRO A 166 -1.45 26.91 9.45
C PRO A 166 -2.73 27.64 9.86
N LEU A 167 -3.30 27.24 11.01
CA LEU A 167 -4.21 28.02 11.84
C LEU A 167 -3.51 28.30 13.16
N SER A 168 -3.54 29.54 13.64
CA SER A 168 -2.99 29.83 14.96
C SER A 168 -3.66 28.99 16.04
N PHE A 169 -2.93 28.63 17.09
CA PHE A 169 -3.49 27.84 18.19
C PHE A 169 -4.73 28.51 18.82
N ALA A 170 -4.73 29.84 18.95
CA ALA A 170 -5.89 30.59 19.42
C ALA A 170 -7.12 30.40 18.49
N ARG A 171 -6.91 30.43 17.17
CA ARG A 171 -8.01 30.18 16.22
C ARG A 171 -8.52 28.74 16.28
N ALA A 172 -7.64 27.78 16.56
CA ALA A 172 -8.05 26.40 16.79
C ALA A 172 -8.93 26.28 18.05
N GLN A 173 -8.58 26.96 19.13
CA GLN A 173 -9.40 27.04 20.34
C GLN A 173 -10.79 27.66 20.08
N ASP A 174 -10.87 28.71 19.24
CA ASP A 174 -12.16 29.27 18.82
C ASP A 174 -13.04 28.21 18.10
N LEU A 175 -12.44 27.39 17.21
CA LEU A 175 -13.18 26.34 16.51
C LEU A 175 -13.73 25.28 17.46
N VAL A 176 -12.98 24.94 18.50
CA VAL A 176 -13.46 24.05 19.57
C VAL A 176 -14.61 24.70 20.35
N ALA A 177 -14.45 25.95 20.76
CA ALA A 177 -15.47 26.71 21.49
C ALA A 177 -16.77 26.87 20.68
N ASP A 178 -16.66 27.00 19.35
CA ASP A 178 -17.78 27.07 18.41
C ASP A 178 -18.41 25.66 18.13
N GLY A 179 -17.94 24.59 18.76
CA GLY A 179 -18.41 23.21 18.56
C GLY A 179 -18.07 22.61 17.19
N ARG A 180 -17.08 23.17 16.49
CA ARG A 180 -16.64 22.73 15.15
C ARG A 180 -15.54 21.66 15.19
N ALA A 181 -14.97 21.38 16.37
CA ALA A 181 -14.06 20.30 16.64
C ALA A 181 -14.31 19.77 18.05
N ASN A 182 -14.32 18.46 18.23
CA ASN A 182 -14.51 17.82 19.54
C ASN A 182 -13.15 17.33 20.05
N VAL A 183 -12.29 18.27 20.49
CA VAL A 183 -10.98 17.97 21.08
C VAL A 183 -10.68 18.96 22.19
N HIS A 184 -10.13 18.48 23.29
CA HIS A 184 -9.79 19.30 24.47
C HIS A 184 -8.36 19.84 24.35
N LEU A 185 -8.15 20.84 23.47
CA LEU A 185 -6.83 21.45 23.23
C LEU A 185 -6.18 22.03 24.48
N GLU A 186 -6.99 22.44 25.48
CA GLU A 186 -6.51 22.94 26.77
C GLU A 186 -5.77 21.88 27.60
N GLN A 187 -6.01 20.57 27.32
CA GLN A 187 -5.31 19.47 27.99
C GLN A 187 -3.86 19.32 27.51
N ILE A 188 -3.51 19.87 26.34
CA ILE A 188 -2.13 19.83 25.85
C ILE A 188 -1.22 20.63 26.79
N PRO A 189 -0.18 20.01 27.38
CA PRO A 189 0.77 20.70 28.26
C PRO A 189 1.40 21.92 27.57
N ALA A 190 1.59 23.01 28.35
CA ALA A 190 2.13 24.25 27.83
C ALA A 190 3.52 24.09 27.19
N ALA A 191 4.32 23.13 27.67
CA ALA A 191 5.68 22.87 27.19
C ALA A 191 5.75 22.35 25.75
N ILE A 192 4.70 21.63 25.31
CA ILE A 192 4.63 21.00 23.97
C ILE A 192 3.51 21.62 23.10
N ARG A 193 2.94 22.73 23.54
CA ARG A 193 1.81 23.38 22.85
C ARG A 193 2.26 23.99 21.53
N PRO A 194 1.57 23.73 20.40
CA PRO A 194 1.98 24.23 19.10
C PRO A 194 1.68 25.74 18.95
N LYS A 195 2.46 26.43 18.13
CA LYS A 195 2.14 27.80 17.68
C LYS A 195 0.97 27.81 16.70
N SER A 196 0.89 26.79 15.87
CA SER A 196 -0.19 26.62 14.88
C SER A 196 -0.54 25.16 14.72
N VAL A 197 -1.76 24.88 14.27
CA VAL A 197 -2.23 23.54 13.90
C VAL A 197 -2.57 23.50 12.42
N HIS A 198 -2.51 22.30 11.84
CA HIS A 198 -2.87 22.10 10.44
C HIS A 198 -4.39 22.28 10.23
N ASN A 199 -4.75 22.94 9.14
CA ASN A 199 -6.12 23.06 8.66
C ASN A 199 -6.37 22.07 7.52
N PHE A 200 -6.97 20.94 7.83
CA PHE A 200 -7.33 19.91 6.84
C PHE A 200 -8.41 20.35 5.85
N ARG A 201 -9.13 21.43 6.17
CA ARG A 201 -10.29 21.94 5.43
C ARG A 201 -11.36 20.89 5.13
N ASN A 202 -12.59 21.24 5.41
CA ASN A 202 -13.74 20.44 5.00
C ASN A 202 -14.00 20.61 3.49
N PRO A 203 -14.74 19.67 2.86
CA PRO A 203 -15.13 19.80 1.44
C PRO A 203 -15.87 21.10 1.10
N ASP A 204 -16.60 21.68 2.07
CA ASP A 204 -17.31 22.97 1.94
C ASP A 204 -16.36 24.19 2.08
N GLY A 205 -15.05 23.94 2.24
CA GLY A 205 -14.02 24.96 2.43
C GLY A 205 -13.89 25.48 3.87
N SER A 206 -14.75 25.02 4.79
CA SER A 206 -14.67 25.42 6.19
C SER A 206 -13.42 24.83 6.86
N ALA A 207 -12.91 25.50 7.92
CA ALA A 207 -11.75 25.05 8.65
C ALA A 207 -12.04 23.77 9.45
N SER A 208 -11.09 22.84 9.44
CA SER A 208 -11.08 21.63 10.24
C SER A 208 -9.68 21.35 10.76
N ILE A 209 -9.56 21.20 12.08
CA ILE A 209 -8.27 20.98 12.74
C ILE A 209 -8.02 19.52 13.09
N THR A 210 -8.98 18.64 12.87
CA THR A 210 -8.89 17.23 13.22
C THR A 210 -8.93 16.35 11.99
N GLN A 211 -8.17 15.25 12.04
CA GLN A 211 -8.28 14.11 11.17
C GLN A 211 -8.72 12.91 12.01
N ARG A 212 -9.80 12.25 11.61
CA ARG A 212 -10.27 11.05 12.31
C ARG A 212 -9.60 9.81 11.71
N LEU A 213 -9.10 8.94 12.56
CA LEU A 213 -8.65 7.60 12.24
C LEU A 213 -9.51 6.61 13.00
N THR A 214 -9.86 5.50 12.35
CA THR A 214 -10.56 4.39 12.98
C THR A 214 -9.72 3.14 12.77
N THR A 215 -9.39 2.42 13.83
CA THR A 215 -8.64 1.17 13.76
C THR A 215 -9.41 0.05 14.47
N ASP A 216 -9.35 -1.16 13.95
CA ASP A 216 -9.90 -2.38 14.55
C ASP A 216 -8.81 -3.28 15.18
N GLY A 217 -7.55 -2.85 15.11
CA GLY A 217 -6.39 -3.50 15.70
C GLY A 217 -5.32 -2.49 16.11
N PRO A 218 -4.16 -2.95 16.57
CA PRO A 218 -3.02 -2.10 16.79
C PRO A 218 -2.53 -1.54 15.45
N ASP A 219 -2.46 -0.22 15.33
CA ASP A 219 -2.00 0.46 14.13
C ASP A 219 -0.80 1.33 14.44
N PHE A 220 0.08 1.47 13.46
CA PHE A 220 1.19 2.41 13.49
C PHE A 220 0.94 3.50 12.47
N VAL A 221 1.24 4.74 12.85
CA VAL A 221 1.18 5.87 11.94
C VAL A 221 2.56 6.51 11.87
N SER A 222 3.12 6.58 10.67
CA SER A 222 4.32 7.37 10.40
C SER A 222 3.90 8.71 9.82
N PHE A 223 4.21 9.79 10.53
CA PHE A 223 4.03 11.17 10.09
C PHE A 223 5.37 11.80 9.81
N GLN A 224 5.55 12.36 8.62
CA GLN A 224 6.82 12.92 8.19
C GLN A 224 6.62 14.23 7.41
N TRP A 225 7.72 14.97 7.24
CA TRP A 225 7.74 16.21 6.46
C TRP A 225 9.02 16.37 5.64
N ASP A 226 9.03 17.32 4.74
CA ASP A 226 10.04 17.51 3.70
C ASP A 226 11.34 18.15 4.22
N GLU A 227 11.92 17.55 5.28
CA GLU A 227 13.25 17.84 5.82
C GLU A 227 14.09 16.54 5.90
N PRO A 228 15.43 16.64 5.87
CA PRO A 228 16.29 15.47 5.85
C PRO A 228 16.43 14.83 7.23
N PHE A 229 16.70 13.52 7.23
CA PHE A 229 16.94 12.72 8.44
C PHE A 229 18.44 12.62 8.75
N PHE A 230 18.82 12.71 10.03
CA PHE A 230 20.15 12.35 10.57
C PHE A 230 21.33 13.08 9.91
N LEU A 231 21.12 14.30 9.41
CA LEU A 231 22.17 15.11 8.76
C LEU A 231 22.47 16.42 9.50
N GLY A 232 21.91 16.62 10.70
CA GLY A 232 22.00 17.87 11.45
C GLY A 232 21.26 19.04 10.81
N LEU A 233 20.24 18.76 10.00
CA LEU A 233 19.58 19.74 9.15
C LEU A 233 18.09 19.93 9.45
N VAL A 234 17.50 19.17 10.37
CA VAL A 234 16.11 19.34 10.80
C VAL A 234 15.95 20.67 11.52
N LYS A 235 14.99 21.47 11.10
CA LYS A 235 14.71 22.82 11.61
C LYS A 235 13.27 23.02 12.05
N THR A 236 12.39 22.14 11.62
CA THR A 236 10.97 22.18 11.95
C THR A 236 10.68 21.17 13.04
N ASP A 237 9.91 21.60 14.02
CA ASP A 237 9.44 20.81 15.15
C ASP A 237 7.92 20.67 15.00
N TYR A 238 7.47 19.47 14.62
CA TYR A 238 6.08 19.10 14.55
C TYR A 238 5.73 18.14 15.67
N ASN A 239 4.50 18.23 16.16
CA ASN A 239 3.92 17.26 17.07
C ASN A 239 2.60 16.74 16.50
N VAL A 240 2.30 15.48 16.74
CA VAL A 240 1.00 14.89 16.48
C VAL A 240 0.30 14.64 17.81
N TYR A 241 -0.80 15.35 18.04
CA TYR A 241 -1.62 15.20 19.24
C TYR A 241 -2.77 14.26 18.95
N VAL A 242 -2.84 13.21 19.73
CA VAL A 242 -3.88 12.18 19.61
C VAL A 242 -4.96 12.43 20.68
N PHE A 243 -6.21 12.36 20.27
CA PHE A 243 -7.36 12.47 21.14
C PHE A 243 -8.26 11.25 20.97
N ASP A 244 -8.90 10.81 22.05
CA ASP A 244 -9.91 9.77 22.00
C ASP A 244 -11.21 10.24 21.31
N ALA A 245 -12.18 9.36 21.15
CA ALA A 245 -13.48 9.68 20.57
C ALA A 245 -14.25 10.75 21.34
N ALA A 246 -14.03 10.85 22.66
CA ALA A 246 -14.63 11.87 23.52
C ALA A 246 -13.91 13.22 23.44
N GLY A 247 -12.75 13.27 22.77
CA GLY A 247 -11.93 14.47 22.61
C GLY A 247 -10.90 14.67 23.71
N ASN A 248 -10.63 13.69 24.56
CA ASN A 248 -9.60 13.80 25.59
C ASN A 248 -8.23 13.55 24.98
N TRP A 249 -7.27 14.41 25.35
CA TRP A 249 -5.89 14.22 24.90
C TRP A 249 -5.27 12.97 25.51
N MET A 250 -4.65 12.18 24.67
CA MET A 250 -3.94 10.97 25.04
C MET A 250 -2.47 11.30 25.25
N ASP A 251 -2.04 11.36 26.53
CA ASP A 251 -0.65 11.63 26.86
C ASP A 251 0.24 10.46 26.46
N PRO A 252 1.17 10.61 25.49
CA PRO A 252 2.04 9.53 25.05
C PRO A 252 2.99 9.04 26.15
N ASN A 253 3.19 9.82 27.22
CA ASN A 253 4.02 9.44 28.37
C ASN A 253 3.22 8.76 29.48
N SER A 254 1.91 8.56 29.30
CA SER A 254 1.10 7.88 30.30
C SER A 254 1.26 6.36 30.25
N ALA A 255 1.17 5.71 31.41
CA ALA A 255 1.19 4.25 31.48
C ALA A 255 -0.02 3.59 30.78
N SER A 256 -1.09 4.35 30.52
CA SER A 256 -2.30 3.89 29.85
C SER A 256 -2.21 4.00 28.32
N PHE A 257 -1.27 4.78 27.83
CA PHE A 257 -0.97 4.96 26.42
C PHE A 257 0.56 4.91 26.29
N PRO A 258 1.16 3.72 26.19
CA PRO A 258 2.58 3.61 25.97
C PRO A 258 2.89 4.20 24.60
N GLY A 259 3.11 5.50 24.58
CA GLY A 259 3.26 6.28 23.36
C GLY A 259 4.60 6.03 22.72
N PHE A 260 4.57 6.17 21.44
CA PHE A 260 5.71 6.39 20.61
C PHE A 260 5.90 7.90 20.42
N TYR A 261 7.00 8.30 19.91
CA TYR A 261 7.52 9.63 19.69
C TYR A 261 6.54 10.53 18.92
N THR A 262 5.59 11.16 19.60
CA THR A 262 4.57 12.04 18.98
C THR A 262 4.71 13.50 19.35
N THR A 263 5.61 13.79 20.29
CA THR A 263 5.82 15.12 20.84
C THR A 263 7.29 15.38 21.17
N ASP A 264 8.18 14.70 20.49
CA ASP A 264 9.62 14.85 20.65
C ASP A 264 10.10 16.17 20.03
N ASN A 265 11.27 16.61 20.46
CA ASN A 265 11.92 17.76 19.83
C ASN A 265 12.74 17.28 18.63
N ASN A 266 12.16 17.36 17.45
CA ASN A 266 12.72 16.86 16.20
C ASN A 266 14.03 17.54 15.79
N ILE A 267 14.30 18.75 16.28
CA ILE A 267 15.58 19.42 16.06
C ILE A 267 16.70 18.72 16.87
N VAL A 268 16.35 18.17 18.03
CA VAL A 268 17.30 17.48 18.90
C VAL A 268 17.52 16.03 18.42
N SER A 269 16.46 15.34 18.05
CA SER A 269 16.56 13.98 17.49
C SER A 269 17.17 13.97 16.08
N ASP A 270 17.10 15.11 15.37
CA ASP A 270 17.49 15.27 13.96
C ASP A 270 16.71 14.31 13.04
N GLU A 271 15.45 14.11 13.37
CA GLU A 271 14.54 13.21 12.69
C GLU A 271 13.26 13.95 12.28
N ALA A 272 12.97 13.97 10.98
CA ALA A 272 11.80 14.64 10.44
C ALA A 272 10.56 13.72 10.46
N ALA A 273 10.32 13.07 11.59
CA ALA A 273 9.23 12.10 11.76
C ALA A 273 8.64 12.15 13.17
N GLU A 274 7.36 11.77 13.23
CA GLU A 274 6.64 11.40 14.45
C GLU A 274 6.03 10.02 14.23
N LEU A 275 6.31 9.07 15.12
CA LEU A 275 5.80 7.71 15.06
C LEU A 275 4.74 7.51 16.15
N LEU A 276 3.55 7.09 15.74
CA LEU A 276 2.43 6.86 16.64
C LEU A 276 2.08 5.38 16.67
N PHE A 277 1.81 4.88 17.87
CA PHE A 277 1.14 3.61 18.04
C PHE A 277 -0.28 3.87 18.55
N LEU A 278 -1.26 3.35 17.83
CA LEU A 278 -2.67 3.47 18.14
C LEU A 278 -3.16 2.09 18.62
N PRO A 279 -3.15 1.83 19.93
CA PRO A 279 -3.65 0.55 20.46
C PRO A 279 -5.18 0.50 20.37
N PRO A 280 -5.79 -0.68 20.19
CA PRO A 280 -7.23 -0.81 20.33
C PRO A 280 -7.61 -0.52 21.80
N PHE A 281 -8.65 0.32 22.02
CA PHE A 281 -9.15 0.59 23.36
C PHE A 281 -9.90 -0.61 23.91
N PRO A 282 -9.55 -1.13 25.10
CA PRO A 282 -10.35 -2.15 25.76
C PRO A 282 -11.72 -1.58 26.13
N GLY A 283 -12.79 -2.02 25.47
CA GLY A 283 -14.17 -1.74 25.87
C GLY A 283 -14.88 -0.63 25.09
N GLU A 284 -14.27 0.06 24.15
CA GLU A 284 -15.00 0.89 23.20
C GLU A 284 -15.51 0.01 22.05
N ILE A 285 -16.82 -0.22 22.06
CA ILE A 285 -17.50 -1.00 21.02
C ILE A 285 -18.17 0.00 20.08
N HIS A 286 -17.51 0.33 18.98
CA HIS A 286 -18.15 0.98 17.87
C HIS A 286 -18.29 -0.06 16.75
N GLY A 287 -19.50 -0.62 16.62
CA GLY A 287 -19.96 -1.44 15.48
C GLY A 287 -19.31 -2.78 15.20
N GLY A 288 -18.10 -3.01 15.66
CA GLY A 288 -17.36 -4.27 15.66
C GLY A 288 -16.62 -4.41 16.98
N ALA A 289 -16.39 -5.63 17.45
CA ALA A 289 -15.98 -5.92 18.82
C ALA A 289 -14.66 -5.27 19.28
N ASN A 290 -13.90 -4.54 18.41
CA ASN A 290 -12.58 -3.98 18.71
C ASN A 290 -12.24 -2.69 17.94
N GLN A 291 -13.19 -1.90 17.44
CA GLN A 291 -12.86 -0.65 16.74
C GLN A 291 -12.63 0.50 17.71
N SER A 292 -11.57 1.27 17.49
CA SER A 292 -11.25 2.48 18.23
C SER A 292 -11.18 3.69 17.31
N ASP A 293 -11.77 4.80 17.73
CA ASP A 293 -11.75 6.08 17.01
C ASP A 293 -10.76 7.03 17.66
N TYR A 294 -9.88 7.58 16.84
CA TYR A 294 -8.92 8.60 17.24
C TYR A 294 -9.11 9.87 16.43
N GLN A 295 -8.77 11.00 17.03
CA GLN A 295 -8.71 12.28 16.35
C GLN A 295 -7.28 12.80 16.42
N LEU A 296 -6.68 13.05 15.26
CA LEU A 296 -5.33 13.59 15.16
C LEU A 296 -5.39 15.11 14.94
N VAL A 297 -4.55 15.84 15.67
CA VAL A 297 -4.24 17.25 15.43
C VAL A 297 -2.75 17.37 15.15
N ILE A 298 -2.38 17.81 13.97
CA ILE A 298 -0.98 18.05 13.61
C ILE A 298 -0.63 19.49 13.97
N GLY A 299 0.33 19.65 14.85
CA GLY A 299 0.78 20.96 15.34
C GLY A 299 2.22 21.27 15.00
N LYS A 300 2.50 22.54 14.66
CA LYS A 300 3.85 23.04 14.43
C LYS A 300 4.27 23.88 15.63
N VAL A 301 5.34 23.45 16.31
CA VAL A 301 5.78 24.01 17.59
C VAL A 301 6.65 25.25 17.38
N ASN A 302 7.41 25.27 16.31
CA ASN A 302 8.31 26.38 15.97
C ASN A 302 7.97 27.03 14.60
N ASP A 303 8.80 27.97 14.15
CA ASP A 303 8.65 28.64 12.85
C ASP A 303 9.52 27.99 11.75
N GLY A 304 9.78 26.69 11.85
CA GLY A 304 10.59 25.93 10.90
C GLY A 304 10.03 25.94 9.46
N PRO A 305 10.87 25.69 8.44
CA PRO A 305 10.54 25.92 7.04
C PRO A 305 9.77 24.78 6.36
N ALA A 306 9.67 23.59 6.96
CA ALA A 306 9.01 22.45 6.32
C ALA A 306 7.55 22.76 5.94
N GLN A 307 7.14 22.35 4.75
CA GLN A 307 5.84 22.68 4.19
C GLN A 307 5.04 21.47 3.75
N HIS A 308 5.68 20.45 3.13
CA HIS A 308 4.98 19.21 2.74
C HIS A 308 4.98 18.27 3.94
N ILE A 309 3.81 17.76 4.25
CA ILE A 309 3.60 16.83 5.35
C ILE A 309 2.79 15.64 4.84
N LYS A 310 3.10 14.46 5.38
CA LYS A 310 2.44 13.21 5.03
C LYS A 310 2.33 12.32 6.25
N TYR A 311 1.24 11.57 6.36
CA TYR A 311 1.23 10.40 7.23
C TYR A 311 0.72 9.18 6.46
N ILE A 312 1.19 8.01 6.88
CA ILE A 312 0.75 6.70 6.40
C ILE A 312 0.37 5.89 7.63
N THR A 313 -0.77 5.18 7.58
CA THR A 313 -1.12 4.17 8.57
C THR A 313 -0.53 2.83 8.13
N LEU A 314 0.13 2.15 9.07
CA LEU A 314 0.92 0.95 8.83
C LEU A 314 0.38 -0.19 9.68
N ASN A 315 0.16 -1.36 9.08
CA ASN A 315 -0.28 -2.60 9.76
C ASN A 315 -1.73 -2.66 10.24
N GLY A 316 -2.55 -1.68 9.99
CA GLY A 316 -3.93 -1.69 10.43
C GLY A 316 -4.88 -1.12 9.43
N LEU A 317 -6.15 -1.24 9.72
CA LEU A 317 -7.19 -0.52 9.02
C LEU A 317 -7.39 0.84 9.67
N GLY A 318 -6.37 1.66 9.54
CA GLY A 318 -6.53 3.06 9.85
C GLY A 318 -7.24 3.72 8.68
N VAL A 319 -8.44 4.19 8.89
CA VAL A 319 -9.20 4.84 7.82
C VAL A 319 -9.21 6.32 8.04
N SER A 320 -8.53 7.04 7.16
CA SER A 320 -8.63 8.49 7.09
C SER A 320 -9.96 8.91 6.45
N GLN A 321 -10.75 9.71 7.14
CA GLN A 321 -12.04 10.16 6.62
C GLN A 321 -11.97 11.10 5.42
N ARG A 322 -10.80 11.60 5.01
CA ARG A 322 -10.75 12.80 4.17
C ARG A 322 -9.89 12.74 2.93
N GLN A 323 -8.95 11.83 2.84
CA GLN A 323 -8.08 11.77 1.66
C GLN A 323 -7.41 10.42 1.54
N SER A 324 -7.41 9.86 0.35
CA SER A 324 -6.52 8.77 -0.02
C SER A 324 -5.29 9.36 -0.71
N ALA A 325 -4.11 9.08 -0.20
CA ALA A 325 -2.85 9.49 -0.78
C ALA A 325 -1.99 8.26 -1.13
N PRO A 326 -0.94 8.41 -1.94
CA PRO A 326 0.01 7.35 -2.19
C PRO A 326 0.62 6.83 -0.89
N ALA A 327 0.66 5.49 -0.71
CA ALA A 327 1.15 4.85 0.51
C ALA A 327 2.49 4.11 0.33
N ILE A 328 3.01 3.99 -0.88
CA ILE A 328 4.39 3.53 -1.11
C ILE A 328 5.36 4.58 -0.60
N PHE A 329 6.42 4.16 0.09
CA PHE A 329 7.47 5.05 0.62
C PHE A 329 8.79 4.29 0.82
N GLY A 330 9.83 5.00 1.26
CA GLY A 330 11.13 4.42 1.58
C GLY A 330 11.81 3.77 0.38
N HIS A 331 12.54 2.70 0.64
CA HIS A 331 13.35 2.03 -0.39
C HIS A 331 12.54 1.28 -1.45
N ALA A 332 11.27 0.94 -1.19
CA ALA A 332 10.38 0.41 -2.24
C ALA A 332 10.23 1.39 -3.41
N ALA A 333 10.44 2.69 -3.16
CA ALA A 333 10.46 3.72 -4.19
C ALA A 333 11.88 4.09 -4.66
N ALA A 334 12.93 3.35 -4.29
CA ALA A 334 14.31 3.63 -4.71
C ALA A 334 14.46 3.64 -6.23
N SER A 335 15.30 4.54 -6.76
CA SER A 335 15.48 4.71 -8.21
C SER A 335 16.11 3.49 -8.88
N GLY A 336 16.88 2.71 -8.14
CA GLY A 336 17.53 1.47 -8.58
C GLY A 336 16.68 0.21 -8.44
N GLY A 337 15.50 0.29 -7.82
CA GLY A 337 14.61 -0.84 -7.56
C GLY A 337 13.30 -0.82 -8.34
N GLN A 338 12.49 -1.83 -8.10
CA GLN A 338 11.11 -1.96 -8.60
C GLN A 338 10.19 -2.29 -7.43
N ALA A 339 9.18 -1.47 -7.18
CA ALA A 339 8.08 -1.84 -6.29
C ALA A 339 7.12 -2.80 -7.01
N VAL A 340 6.72 -3.84 -6.32
CA VAL A 340 5.84 -4.90 -6.86
C VAL A 340 4.49 -4.86 -6.13
N ALA A 341 3.42 -4.63 -6.89
CA ALA A 341 2.05 -4.71 -6.42
C ALA A 341 1.55 -6.16 -6.38
N ALA A 342 0.50 -6.41 -5.63
CA ALA A 342 -0.11 -7.73 -5.48
C ALA A 342 -1.44 -7.85 -6.24
N THR A 343 -1.68 -9.04 -6.80
CA THR A 343 -2.97 -9.46 -7.33
C THR A 343 -3.28 -10.88 -6.89
N TYR A 344 -4.51 -11.12 -6.38
CA TYR A 344 -4.91 -12.45 -5.93
C TYR A 344 -4.93 -13.43 -7.10
N TYR A 345 -4.24 -14.56 -6.96
CA TYR A 345 -4.09 -15.55 -8.03
C TYR A 345 -5.43 -16.03 -8.60
N ALA A 346 -6.46 -16.15 -7.78
CA ALA A 346 -7.78 -16.64 -8.22
C ALA A 346 -8.62 -15.55 -8.90
N ILE A 347 -8.27 -14.27 -8.76
CA ILE A 347 -8.96 -13.12 -9.37
C ILE A 347 -7.92 -12.11 -9.88
N PRO A 348 -7.09 -12.48 -10.85
CA PRO A 348 -5.90 -11.68 -11.24
C PRO A 348 -6.21 -10.42 -12.05
N ASN A 349 -7.48 -10.11 -12.25
CA ASN A 349 -7.92 -8.94 -13.01
C ASN A 349 -7.98 -7.66 -12.17
N PHE A 350 -7.58 -7.73 -10.89
CA PHE A 350 -7.66 -6.62 -9.95
C PHE A 350 -6.45 -6.64 -9.02
N PRO A 351 -5.85 -5.48 -8.68
CA PRO A 351 -4.89 -5.44 -7.59
C PRO A 351 -5.58 -5.82 -6.28
N GLU A 352 -4.82 -6.32 -5.33
CA GLU A 352 -5.32 -6.44 -3.96
C GLU A 352 -5.64 -5.06 -3.39
N ASP A 353 -6.68 -4.98 -2.57
CA ASP A 353 -7.14 -3.72 -1.98
C ASP A 353 -6.13 -3.11 -0.98
N PHE A 354 -5.32 -3.96 -0.36
CA PHE A 354 -4.22 -3.56 0.49
C PHE A 354 -2.97 -3.15 -0.29
N SER A 355 -2.83 -3.54 -1.56
CA SER A 355 -1.62 -3.24 -2.35
C SER A 355 -1.40 -1.74 -2.46
N ALA A 356 -0.28 -1.25 -1.93
CA ALA A 356 -0.02 0.17 -1.84
C ALA A 356 0.16 0.81 -3.22
N GLY A 357 -0.38 2.01 -3.36
CA GLY A 357 -0.30 2.79 -4.59
C GLY A 357 0.68 3.96 -4.50
N GLY A 358 1.16 4.40 -5.65
CA GLY A 358 1.99 5.58 -5.84
C GLY A 358 1.22 6.78 -6.42
N PRO A 359 1.91 7.75 -7.04
CA PRO A 359 3.37 7.90 -7.16
C PRO A 359 4.03 8.40 -5.87
N VAL A 360 5.37 8.32 -5.80
CA VAL A 360 6.16 8.91 -4.72
C VAL A 360 6.86 10.17 -5.21
N THR A 361 6.84 11.23 -4.41
CA THR A 361 7.51 12.50 -4.73
C THR A 361 8.71 12.72 -3.82
N ILE A 362 9.90 12.78 -4.40
CA ILE A 362 11.16 13.07 -3.71
C ILE A 362 11.46 14.56 -3.83
N TYR A 363 11.65 15.22 -2.70
CA TYR A 363 11.95 16.66 -2.61
C TYR A 363 13.40 16.96 -2.29
N LEU A 364 14.13 16.00 -1.73
CA LEU A 364 15.49 16.19 -1.21
C LEU A 364 16.46 15.18 -1.85
N ASP A 365 17.69 15.61 -2.10
CA ASP A 365 18.77 14.68 -2.44
C ASP A 365 19.31 13.97 -1.18
N THR A 366 20.16 12.97 -1.35
CA THR A 366 20.77 12.20 -0.26
C THR A 366 21.66 13.03 0.69
N GLY A 367 22.03 14.23 0.32
CA GLY A 367 22.74 15.21 1.15
C GLY A 367 21.81 16.19 1.89
N GLY A 368 20.49 15.98 1.79
CA GLY A 368 19.48 16.83 2.43
C GLY A 368 19.21 18.15 1.72
N LYS A 369 19.76 18.35 0.53
CA LYS A 369 19.52 19.56 -0.25
C LYS A 369 18.23 19.43 -1.04
N ARG A 370 17.38 20.47 -0.99
CA ARG A 370 16.14 20.50 -1.77
C ARG A 370 16.44 20.50 -3.27
N LEU A 371 15.77 19.58 -3.98
CA LEU A 371 15.81 19.49 -5.43
C LEU A 371 15.18 20.74 -6.06
N ARG A 372 15.72 21.20 -7.17
CA ARG A 372 15.15 22.32 -7.93
C ARG A 372 13.76 22.01 -8.48
N HIS A 373 13.56 20.77 -8.89
CA HIS A 373 12.30 20.20 -9.31
C HIS A 373 12.14 18.88 -8.55
N PRO A 374 11.02 18.66 -7.87
CA PRO A 374 10.75 17.38 -7.24
C PRO A 374 10.82 16.24 -8.27
N GLU A 375 11.34 15.10 -7.86
CA GLU A 375 11.34 13.88 -8.65
C GLU A 375 10.07 13.10 -8.37
N ILE A 376 9.29 12.81 -9.39
CA ILE A 376 8.10 11.97 -9.29
C ILE A 376 8.47 10.57 -9.75
N ARG A 377 8.40 9.61 -8.84
CA ARG A 377 8.66 8.19 -9.09
C ARG A 377 7.36 7.45 -9.27
N ARG A 378 7.20 6.86 -10.45
CA ARG A 378 6.02 6.05 -10.76
C ARG A 378 6.22 4.66 -10.21
N VAL A 379 5.52 4.37 -9.16
CA VAL A 379 5.51 3.10 -8.43
C VAL A 379 4.05 2.74 -8.12
N PRO A 380 3.70 1.44 -8.02
CA PRO A 380 4.52 0.27 -8.35
C PRO A 380 4.81 0.20 -9.86
N GLN A 381 5.84 -0.56 -10.25
CA GLN A 381 6.15 -0.68 -11.68
C GLN A 381 5.53 -1.90 -12.33
N VAL A 382 5.35 -2.98 -11.58
CA VAL A 382 4.72 -4.22 -12.04
C VAL A 382 3.87 -4.81 -10.92
N THR A 383 3.02 -5.77 -11.29
CA THR A 383 2.21 -6.58 -10.37
C THR A 383 2.63 -8.04 -10.48
N ALA A 384 2.51 -8.80 -9.39
CA ALA A 384 2.69 -10.24 -9.39
C ALA A 384 1.64 -10.94 -8.53
N ALA A 385 1.59 -12.27 -8.61
CA ALA A 385 0.62 -13.08 -7.89
C ALA A 385 0.84 -13.04 -6.38
N ASP A 386 -0.26 -13.01 -5.62
CA ASP A 386 -0.27 -13.29 -4.20
C ASP A 386 -1.41 -14.25 -3.82
N GLY A 387 -1.55 -14.54 -2.52
CA GLY A 387 -2.51 -15.52 -2.03
C GLY A 387 -2.21 -16.95 -2.48
N VAL A 388 -0.97 -17.23 -2.81
CA VAL A 388 -0.50 -18.49 -3.38
C VAL A 388 0.00 -19.44 -2.30
N ASP A 389 0.02 -20.75 -2.60
CA ASP A 389 0.39 -21.80 -1.65
C ASP A 389 1.85 -21.76 -1.24
N THR A 390 2.09 -22.08 0.04
CA THR A 390 3.37 -22.42 0.64
C THR A 390 3.22 -23.70 1.48
N THR A 391 4.33 -24.26 1.97
CA THR A 391 4.25 -25.46 2.82
C THR A 391 3.78 -25.17 4.24
N PHE A 392 3.98 -23.94 4.74
CA PHE A 392 3.77 -23.63 6.16
C PHE A 392 3.29 -22.21 6.46
N PHE A 393 3.50 -21.24 5.55
CA PHE A 393 3.32 -19.82 5.83
C PHE A 393 1.95 -19.33 5.35
N GLY A 394 1.21 -18.65 6.24
CA GLY A 394 -0.13 -18.15 5.96
C GLY A 394 -1.23 -19.07 6.54
N PHE A 395 -2.36 -19.10 5.86
CA PHE A 395 -3.51 -19.94 6.23
C PHE A 395 -4.20 -20.50 5.00
N ASP A 396 -4.71 -21.74 5.09
CA ASP A 396 -5.44 -22.40 3.99
C ASP A 396 -6.78 -21.66 3.74
N SER A 397 -6.79 -20.78 2.75
CA SER A 397 -7.94 -19.93 2.42
C SER A 397 -8.84 -20.51 1.35
N ASP A 398 -8.32 -21.43 0.53
CA ASP A 398 -9.03 -22.07 -0.58
C ASP A 398 -9.41 -23.52 -0.30
N GLY A 399 -8.98 -24.09 0.84
CA GLY A 399 -9.36 -25.42 1.32
C GLY A 399 -8.63 -26.56 0.61
N ASN A 400 -7.47 -26.29 0.02
CA ASN A 400 -6.70 -27.28 -0.73
C ASN A 400 -5.68 -28.06 0.14
N GLY A 401 -5.52 -27.67 1.41
CA GLY A 401 -4.64 -28.30 2.41
C GLY A 401 -3.26 -27.64 2.52
N PHE A 402 -3.00 -26.54 1.80
CA PHE A 402 -1.78 -25.75 1.88
C PHE A 402 -2.08 -24.33 2.31
N PRO A 403 -1.25 -23.72 3.17
CA PRO A 403 -1.40 -22.32 3.53
C PRO A 403 -1.15 -21.38 2.35
N ASN A 404 -1.99 -20.36 2.22
CA ASN A 404 -1.83 -19.32 1.21
C ASN A 404 -1.08 -18.11 1.79
N PHE A 405 -0.03 -17.69 1.11
CA PHE A 405 0.78 -16.53 1.44
C PHE A 405 0.21 -15.29 0.72
N PHE A 406 -0.45 -14.41 1.46
CA PHE A 406 -0.99 -13.16 0.97
C PHE A 406 -0.01 -12.00 1.20
N GLY A 407 -0.17 -10.93 0.40
CA GLY A 407 0.57 -9.70 0.56
C GLY A 407 1.46 -9.36 -0.64
N THR A 408 1.88 -8.10 -0.72
CA THR A 408 2.94 -7.69 -1.63
C THR A 408 4.26 -8.42 -1.32
N SER A 409 4.38 -8.98 -0.11
CA SER A 409 5.45 -9.89 0.33
C SER A 409 5.52 -11.19 -0.48
N ALA A 410 4.36 -11.75 -0.91
CA ALA A 410 4.31 -12.90 -1.82
C ALA A 410 4.53 -12.47 -3.28
N ALA A 411 4.01 -11.31 -3.66
CA ALA A 411 4.12 -10.80 -5.03
C ALA A 411 5.56 -10.48 -5.42
N ALA A 412 6.34 -9.85 -4.54
CA ALA A 412 7.72 -9.44 -4.83
C ALA A 412 8.64 -10.63 -5.21
N PRO A 413 8.70 -11.75 -4.46
CA PRO A 413 9.51 -12.90 -4.85
C PRO A 413 9.05 -13.55 -6.16
N ASN A 414 7.75 -13.56 -6.45
CA ASN A 414 7.21 -14.05 -7.71
C ASN A 414 7.67 -13.20 -8.92
N ALA A 415 7.74 -11.88 -8.76
CA ALA A 415 8.31 -10.99 -9.79
C ALA A 415 9.83 -11.17 -9.94
N ALA A 416 10.56 -11.28 -8.83
CA ALA A 416 12.00 -11.50 -8.83
C ALA A 416 12.39 -12.83 -9.49
N ALA A 417 11.61 -13.89 -9.25
CA ALA A 417 11.82 -15.19 -9.90
C ALA A 417 11.55 -15.11 -11.42
N THR A 418 10.51 -14.39 -11.85
CA THR A 418 10.27 -14.11 -13.27
C THR A 418 11.44 -13.36 -13.91
N ALA A 419 12.04 -12.39 -13.17
CA ALA A 419 13.23 -11.69 -13.61
C ALA A 419 14.45 -12.63 -13.74
N ALA A 420 14.59 -13.62 -12.86
CA ALA A 420 15.65 -14.62 -12.98
C ALA A 420 15.51 -15.46 -14.26
N LEU A 421 14.29 -15.90 -14.61
CA LEU A 421 14.02 -16.59 -15.88
C LEU A 421 14.36 -15.70 -17.09
N ALA A 422 13.95 -14.45 -17.07
CA ALA A 422 14.22 -13.47 -18.15
C ALA A 422 15.72 -13.19 -18.29
N LEU A 423 16.46 -13.14 -17.19
CA LEU A 423 17.92 -12.94 -17.21
C LEU A 423 18.65 -14.18 -17.76
N GLN A 424 18.23 -15.40 -17.39
CA GLN A 424 18.72 -16.64 -17.99
C GLN A 424 18.49 -16.65 -19.50
N ALA A 425 17.29 -16.33 -19.95
CA ALA A 425 16.92 -16.30 -21.38
C ALA A 425 17.75 -15.29 -22.17
N ALA A 426 18.16 -14.19 -21.54
CA ALA A 426 19.03 -13.19 -22.16
C ALA A 426 20.52 -13.58 -22.22
N GLY A 427 20.90 -14.74 -21.68
CA GLY A 427 22.27 -15.25 -21.70
C GLY A 427 22.96 -15.28 -20.33
N GLY A 428 22.22 -15.10 -19.26
CA GLY A 428 22.70 -15.26 -17.88
C GLY A 428 23.21 -13.95 -17.23
N PRO A 429 23.96 -14.08 -16.12
CA PRO A 429 24.43 -12.93 -15.36
C PRO A 429 25.16 -11.89 -16.20
N GLY A 430 24.79 -10.62 -16.05
CA GLY A 430 25.40 -9.49 -16.76
C GLY A 430 24.98 -9.32 -18.23
N SER A 431 24.15 -10.19 -18.80
CA SER A 431 23.61 -10.07 -20.16
C SER A 431 22.67 -8.87 -20.30
N LEU A 432 21.91 -8.57 -19.27
CA LEU A 432 21.09 -7.36 -19.15
C LEU A 432 21.54 -6.55 -17.93
N SER A 433 21.60 -5.23 -18.08
CA SER A 433 21.67 -4.35 -16.91
C SER A 433 20.33 -4.37 -16.18
N PRO A 434 20.27 -4.08 -14.85
CA PRO A 434 19.02 -4.03 -14.11
C PRO A 434 17.92 -3.23 -14.80
N ARG A 435 18.24 -2.03 -15.27
CA ARG A 435 17.29 -1.18 -16.00
C ARG A 435 16.73 -1.83 -17.28
N LYS A 436 17.53 -2.62 -18.00
CA LYS A 436 17.04 -3.34 -19.18
C LYS A 436 16.17 -4.53 -18.80
N LEU A 437 16.50 -5.20 -17.69
CA LEU A 437 15.70 -6.30 -17.15
C LEU A 437 14.34 -5.78 -16.65
N TYR A 438 14.32 -4.66 -15.91
CA TYR A 438 13.07 -4.01 -15.49
C TYR A 438 12.19 -3.66 -16.68
N ARG A 439 12.75 -2.96 -17.68
CA ARG A 439 12.01 -2.63 -18.89
C ARG A 439 11.46 -3.88 -19.57
N ARG A 440 12.21 -4.97 -19.64
CA ARG A 440 11.75 -6.22 -20.24
C ARG A 440 10.52 -6.77 -19.53
N LEU A 441 10.52 -6.81 -18.18
CA LEU A 441 9.36 -7.27 -17.42
C LEU A 441 8.17 -6.34 -17.64
N GLN A 442 8.39 -5.02 -17.63
CA GLN A 442 7.35 -4.02 -17.85
C GLN A 442 6.71 -4.13 -19.25
N GLU A 443 7.54 -4.18 -20.30
CA GLU A 443 7.08 -4.26 -21.69
C GLU A 443 6.39 -5.59 -22.03
N THR A 444 6.66 -6.66 -21.28
CA THR A 444 6.10 -7.98 -21.50
C THR A 444 5.02 -8.36 -20.47
N ALA A 445 4.71 -7.49 -19.53
CA ALA A 445 3.65 -7.72 -18.55
C ALA A 445 2.29 -7.86 -19.25
N ASP A 446 1.46 -8.77 -18.75
CA ASP A 446 0.06 -8.86 -19.18
C ASP A 446 -0.70 -7.68 -18.54
N PRO A 447 -1.32 -6.81 -19.31
CA PRO A 447 -2.12 -5.74 -18.75
C PRO A 447 -3.18 -6.32 -17.82
N ILE A 448 -3.27 -5.84 -16.59
CA ILE A 448 -4.43 -6.13 -15.76
C ILE A 448 -5.60 -5.37 -16.39
N PRO A 449 -6.74 -6.03 -16.71
CA PRO A 449 -7.83 -5.41 -17.50
C PRO A 449 -8.36 -4.08 -16.97
N MET A 450 -8.03 -3.75 -15.72
CA MET A 450 -8.27 -2.43 -15.13
C MET A 450 -7.26 -1.38 -15.56
N SER A 451 -6.13 -1.79 -16.14
CA SER A 451 -5.06 -0.90 -16.61
C SER A 451 -5.09 -0.64 -18.12
N ASP A 452 -5.91 -1.40 -18.86
CA ASP A 452 -5.94 -1.32 -20.34
C ASP A 452 -6.63 -0.05 -20.85
N ASP A 453 -7.20 0.74 -19.95
CA ASP A 453 -7.84 1.99 -20.28
C ASP A 453 -7.05 3.17 -19.71
N ARG A 454 -6.76 4.08 -20.59
CA ARG A 454 -5.92 5.27 -20.43
C ARG A 454 -6.40 6.27 -19.37
N SER A 455 -7.48 5.95 -18.66
CA SER A 455 -8.02 6.75 -17.57
C SER A 455 -8.40 5.85 -16.40
N PHE A 456 -7.85 6.17 -15.26
CA PHE A 456 -8.07 5.47 -14.00
C PHE A 456 -8.40 6.48 -12.91
N ALA A 457 -9.40 6.17 -12.10
CA ALA A 457 -9.75 6.96 -10.93
C ALA A 457 -10.11 6.07 -9.74
N ALA A 458 -9.73 6.48 -8.55
CA ALA A 458 -10.05 5.74 -7.33
C ALA A 458 -10.33 6.66 -6.15
N ALA A 459 -11.07 6.13 -5.17
CA ALA A 459 -11.26 6.72 -3.86
C ALA A 459 -11.30 5.64 -2.79
N SER A 460 -10.65 5.87 -1.67
CA SER A 460 -10.87 5.12 -0.44
C SER A 460 -11.83 5.89 0.47
N ALA A 461 -12.81 5.22 1.02
CA ALA A 461 -13.77 5.78 1.95
C ALA A 461 -14.08 4.76 3.05
N GLY A 462 -13.35 4.83 4.13
CA GLY A 462 -13.46 3.86 5.20
C GLY A 462 -13.10 2.44 4.73
N PRO A 463 -13.93 1.46 5.03
CA PRO A 463 -13.67 0.08 4.66
C PRO A 463 -13.85 -0.20 3.15
N VAL A 464 -14.02 0.83 2.31
CA VAL A 464 -14.31 0.66 0.89
C VAL A 464 -13.30 1.35 0.02
N LEU A 465 -12.70 0.60 -0.90
CA LEU A 465 -12.00 1.13 -2.06
C LEU A 465 -12.97 1.09 -3.24
N LEU A 466 -13.22 2.24 -3.86
CA LEU A 466 -13.92 2.35 -5.14
C LEU A 466 -12.91 2.67 -6.23
N MET A 467 -12.88 1.87 -7.27
CA MET A 467 -12.09 2.11 -8.47
C MET A 467 -13.00 2.24 -9.68
N LEU A 468 -12.69 3.19 -10.54
CA LEU A 468 -13.36 3.41 -11.82
C LEU A 468 -12.43 2.97 -12.93
N THR A 469 -12.92 2.09 -13.80
CA THR A 469 -12.13 1.49 -14.87
C THR A 469 -12.96 1.38 -16.12
N GLY A 470 -12.33 1.52 -17.26
CA GLY A 470 -12.98 1.43 -18.56
C GLY A 470 -13.44 2.77 -19.10
N ASP A 471 -13.69 2.81 -20.38
CA ASP A 471 -14.06 4.00 -21.16
C ASP A 471 -15.58 4.22 -21.30
N TRP A 472 -16.37 3.37 -20.62
CA TRP A 472 -17.81 3.46 -20.74
C TRP A 472 -18.55 3.10 -19.45
N THR A 473 -19.17 4.10 -18.80
CA THR A 473 -19.91 3.96 -17.54
C THR A 473 -21.08 2.95 -17.57
N ARG A 474 -21.50 2.51 -18.74
CA ARG A 474 -22.53 1.47 -18.91
C ARG A 474 -21.99 0.03 -18.80
N GLN A 475 -20.70 -0.15 -18.83
CA GLN A 475 -20.14 -1.48 -18.62
C GLN A 475 -20.36 -1.90 -17.17
N GLY A 476 -20.78 -3.13 -16.94
CA GLY A 476 -21.04 -3.65 -15.60
C GLY A 476 -19.78 -3.73 -14.71
N LYS A 477 -18.59 -3.50 -15.27
CA LYS A 477 -17.31 -3.48 -14.60
C LYS A 477 -16.70 -2.07 -14.45
N TYR A 478 -17.44 -1.01 -14.70
CA TYR A 478 -16.89 0.34 -14.66
C TYR A 478 -16.61 0.83 -13.24
N PHE A 479 -17.56 0.66 -12.32
CA PHE A 479 -17.39 0.97 -10.90
C PHE A 479 -17.07 -0.33 -10.16
N ASN A 480 -15.88 -0.43 -9.64
CA ASN A 480 -15.41 -1.61 -8.91
C ASN A 480 -15.30 -1.27 -7.43
N VAL A 481 -15.94 -2.05 -6.59
CA VAL A 481 -16.04 -1.85 -5.15
C VAL A 481 -15.41 -3.03 -4.43
N TRP A 482 -14.47 -2.73 -3.54
CA TRP A 482 -13.90 -3.68 -2.60
C TRP A 482 -14.20 -3.24 -1.18
N VAL A 483 -14.55 -4.18 -0.34
CA VAL A 483 -14.67 -3.98 1.09
C VAL A 483 -13.50 -4.71 1.76
N HIS A 484 -12.68 -3.98 2.50
CA HIS A 484 -11.51 -4.54 3.20
C HIS A 484 -11.86 -5.82 3.97
N ARG A 485 -10.98 -6.82 3.95
CA ARG A 485 -11.23 -8.13 4.59
C ARG A 485 -11.19 -8.10 6.12
N SER A 486 -10.53 -7.12 6.70
CA SER A 486 -10.31 -7.04 8.12
C SER A 486 -11.53 -6.45 8.82
N GLY A 487 -11.94 -7.11 9.89
CA GLY A 487 -12.98 -6.67 10.78
C GLY A 487 -14.39 -7.21 10.51
N SER A 488 -15.24 -7.02 11.49
CA SER A 488 -16.67 -7.34 11.42
C SER A 488 -17.48 -6.26 10.70
N THR A 489 -16.81 -5.29 10.08
CA THR A 489 -17.43 -4.14 9.44
C THR A 489 -18.33 -4.55 8.27
N LYS A 490 -19.57 -4.12 8.33
CA LYS A 490 -20.57 -4.34 7.29
C LYS A 490 -20.99 -3.01 6.71
N VAL A 491 -20.85 -2.87 5.40
CA VAL A 491 -21.24 -1.65 4.70
C VAL A 491 -22.75 -1.64 4.51
N ARG A 492 -23.38 -0.55 4.95
CA ARG A 492 -24.82 -0.29 4.76
C ARG A 492 -25.10 0.43 3.45
N SER A 493 -24.29 1.44 3.12
CA SER A 493 -24.50 2.19 1.87
C SER A 493 -23.21 2.80 1.34
N ILE A 494 -23.19 2.96 0.02
CA ILE A 494 -22.16 3.69 -0.71
C ILE A 494 -22.86 4.77 -1.52
N SER A 495 -22.42 6.01 -1.34
CA SER A 495 -22.95 7.18 -2.05
C SER A 495 -21.84 7.81 -2.88
N LEU A 496 -22.13 8.09 -4.14
CA LEU A 496 -21.22 8.77 -5.05
C LEU A 496 -21.81 10.11 -5.45
N ASP A 497 -21.16 11.20 -5.07
CA ASP A 497 -21.52 12.57 -5.43
C ASP A 497 -20.59 13.08 -6.54
N VAL A 498 -21.17 13.30 -7.70
CA VAL A 498 -20.46 13.77 -8.91
C VAL A 498 -20.63 15.27 -9.16
N THR A 499 -21.02 16.04 -8.15
CA THR A 499 -21.21 17.49 -8.26
C THR A 499 -19.94 18.20 -8.69
N ALA A 500 -18.81 17.88 -8.06
CA ALA A 500 -17.51 18.48 -8.37
C ALA A 500 -17.00 18.10 -9.77
N ALA A 501 -17.39 16.94 -10.28
CA ALA A 501 -17.10 16.48 -11.62
C ALA A 501 -18.06 17.06 -12.70
N ASN A 502 -19.03 17.88 -12.30
CA ASN A 502 -20.07 18.45 -13.15
C ASN A 502 -20.87 17.40 -13.96
N MET A 503 -21.12 16.24 -13.38
CA MET A 503 -21.82 15.13 -14.00
C MET A 503 -23.20 14.88 -13.39
N ARG A 504 -23.98 14.00 -14.00
CA ARG A 504 -25.27 13.53 -13.51
C ARG A 504 -25.52 12.07 -13.83
N PHE A 505 -26.09 11.34 -12.89
CA PHE A 505 -26.56 9.97 -13.09
C PHE A 505 -27.88 9.96 -13.86
N SER A 506 -28.06 8.96 -14.73
CA SER A 506 -29.30 8.75 -15.46
C SER A 506 -30.48 8.49 -14.51
N GLY A 507 -31.63 9.10 -14.81
CA GLY A 507 -32.87 8.80 -14.11
C GLY A 507 -33.55 7.50 -14.55
N ASN A 508 -33.03 6.82 -15.58
CA ASN A 508 -33.62 5.59 -16.09
C ASN A 508 -33.15 4.38 -15.23
N PRO A 509 -34.06 3.71 -14.50
CA PRO A 509 -33.70 2.58 -13.63
C PRO A 509 -33.15 1.37 -14.40
N ASN A 510 -33.42 1.24 -15.69
CA ASN A 510 -32.93 0.15 -16.53
C ASN A 510 -31.51 0.38 -17.03
N ARG A 511 -30.84 1.45 -16.59
CA ARG A 511 -29.47 1.79 -16.95
C ARG A 511 -28.51 1.60 -15.77
N PHE A 512 -28.68 0.51 -15.05
CA PHE A 512 -27.79 0.05 -13.99
C PHE A 512 -27.58 -1.46 -14.18
N TRP A 513 -26.33 -1.88 -14.16
CA TRP A 513 -25.92 -3.27 -14.36
C TRP A 513 -24.97 -3.67 -13.23
N ILE A 514 -25.10 -4.87 -12.71
CA ILE A 514 -24.08 -5.51 -11.90
C ILE A 514 -23.22 -6.36 -12.82
N GLY A 515 -21.91 -6.21 -12.70
CA GLY A 515 -20.92 -7.02 -13.38
C GLY A 515 -20.55 -8.24 -12.55
N GLU A 516 -19.33 -8.30 -12.08
CA GLU A 516 -18.86 -9.33 -11.17
C GLU A 516 -19.32 -9.05 -9.74
N SER A 517 -19.72 -10.07 -8.99
CA SER A 517 -20.04 -9.92 -7.58
C SER A 517 -19.73 -11.20 -6.82
N ASN A 518 -19.14 -11.05 -5.64
CA ASN A 518 -18.98 -12.13 -4.68
C ASN A 518 -19.99 -11.90 -3.53
N GLY A 519 -21.11 -12.64 -3.58
CA GLY A 519 -22.11 -12.65 -2.52
C GLY A 519 -23.12 -11.50 -2.49
N VAL A 520 -23.11 -10.57 -3.46
CA VAL A 520 -24.07 -9.47 -3.56
C VAL A 520 -24.96 -9.64 -4.78
N ALA A 521 -26.27 -9.80 -4.58
CA ALA A 521 -27.24 -9.87 -5.67
C ALA A 521 -27.88 -8.51 -5.97
N LEU A 522 -28.37 -8.31 -7.20
CA LEU A 522 -29.08 -7.07 -7.56
C LEU A 522 -30.30 -6.80 -6.65
N THR A 523 -30.94 -7.86 -6.17
CA THR A 523 -32.07 -7.80 -5.23
C THR A 523 -31.67 -7.34 -3.82
N ASP A 524 -30.39 -7.42 -3.48
CA ASP A 524 -29.86 -6.97 -2.19
C ASP A 524 -29.57 -5.46 -2.17
N ILE A 525 -29.68 -4.78 -3.31
CA ILE A 525 -29.30 -3.37 -3.47
C ILE A 525 -30.52 -2.50 -3.76
N THR A 526 -30.76 -1.53 -2.90
CA THR A 526 -31.68 -0.43 -3.15
C THR A 526 -30.90 0.76 -3.69
N ARG A 527 -31.36 1.31 -4.81
CA ARG A 527 -30.72 2.45 -5.49
C ARG A 527 -31.55 3.71 -5.30
N THR A 528 -30.92 4.77 -4.86
CA THR A 528 -31.53 6.08 -4.71
C THR A 528 -30.69 7.11 -5.46
N ARG A 529 -31.36 7.96 -6.24
CA ARG A 529 -30.72 9.06 -6.95
C ARG A 529 -31.30 10.38 -6.43
N SER A 530 -30.45 11.38 -6.18
CA SER A 530 -30.90 12.74 -5.83
C SER A 530 -31.77 13.36 -6.95
N ALA A 531 -32.64 14.29 -6.59
CA ALA A 531 -33.54 14.94 -7.55
C ALA A 531 -32.79 15.65 -8.68
N ASP A 532 -31.65 16.28 -8.37
CA ASP A 532 -30.76 16.92 -9.33
C ASP A 532 -29.90 15.94 -10.13
N GLY A 533 -29.89 14.67 -9.73
CA GLY A 533 -29.11 13.60 -10.36
C GLY A 533 -27.63 13.58 -10.05
N ARG A 534 -27.17 14.37 -9.11
CA ARG A 534 -25.75 14.49 -8.81
C ARG A 534 -25.23 13.46 -7.83
N THR A 535 -26.13 12.82 -7.08
CA THR A 535 -25.76 11.79 -6.11
C THR A 535 -26.49 10.48 -6.43
N LEU A 536 -25.74 9.39 -6.47
CA LEU A 536 -26.24 8.02 -6.50
C LEU A 536 -25.90 7.33 -5.18
N THR A 537 -26.88 6.76 -4.51
CA THR A 537 -26.68 5.96 -3.30
C THR A 537 -27.12 4.52 -3.54
N LEU A 538 -26.23 3.59 -3.25
CA LEU A 538 -26.49 2.15 -3.19
C LEU A 538 -26.64 1.77 -1.71
N THR A 539 -27.81 1.28 -1.32
CA THR A 539 -28.08 0.79 0.03
C THR A 539 -28.21 -0.73 -0.02
N PHE A 540 -27.46 -1.41 0.82
CA PHE A 540 -27.40 -2.88 0.86
C PHE A 540 -28.34 -3.42 1.94
N ALA A 541 -28.93 -4.57 1.66
CA ALA A 541 -29.68 -5.32 2.68
C ALA A 541 -28.72 -5.73 3.82
N PRO A 542 -29.21 -5.81 5.08
CA PRO A 542 -28.32 -6.08 6.22
C PRO A 542 -27.47 -7.33 6.03
N GLY A 543 -26.18 -7.22 6.32
CA GLY A 543 -25.19 -8.30 6.22
C GLY A 543 -24.77 -8.69 4.80
N LYS A 544 -25.21 -7.96 3.76
CA LYS A 544 -24.97 -8.34 2.36
C LYS A 544 -23.68 -7.76 1.77
N LEU A 545 -23.05 -6.83 2.46
CA LEU A 545 -21.74 -6.30 2.07
C LEU A 545 -20.75 -6.35 3.26
N PRO A 546 -20.33 -7.56 3.69
CA PRO A 546 -19.34 -7.71 4.75
C PRO A 546 -17.93 -7.47 4.23
N GLY A 547 -16.96 -7.40 5.15
CA GLY A 547 -15.53 -7.36 4.82
C GLY A 547 -15.12 -8.51 3.88
N GLY A 548 -14.25 -8.21 2.93
CA GLY A 548 -13.85 -9.12 1.85
C GLY A 548 -14.81 -9.19 0.66
N SER A 549 -15.94 -8.47 0.70
CA SER A 549 -16.86 -8.43 -0.44
C SER A 549 -16.28 -7.64 -1.60
N ARG A 550 -16.55 -8.14 -2.80
CA ARG A 550 -16.22 -7.45 -4.07
C ARG A 550 -17.43 -7.45 -4.97
N PHE A 551 -17.71 -6.33 -5.60
CA PHE A 551 -18.69 -6.26 -6.69
C PHE A 551 -18.36 -5.12 -7.65
N SER A 552 -18.81 -5.26 -8.89
CA SER A 552 -18.70 -4.19 -9.87
C SER A 552 -20.07 -3.83 -10.42
N PHE A 553 -20.21 -2.60 -10.83
CA PHE A 553 -21.43 -2.14 -11.46
C PHE A 553 -21.17 -1.11 -12.57
N GLY A 554 -22.14 -0.96 -13.44
CA GLY A 554 -22.19 0.11 -14.43
C GLY A 554 -23.47 0.92 -14.28
N MET A 555 -23.37 2.21 -14.52
CA MET A 555 -24.53 3.10 -14.59
C MET A 555 -24.29 4.21 -15.58
N SER A 556 -25.33 4.59 -16.35
CA SER A 556 -25.19 5.74 -17.24
C SER A 556 -25.00 7.03 -16.46
N VAL A 557 -23.87 7.66 -16.69
CA VAL A 557 -23.53 9.01 -16.24
C VAL A 557 -23.38 9.89 -17.49
N PHE A 558 -23.65 11.15 -17.40
CA PHE A 558 -23.51 12.07 -18.52
C PHE A 558 -23.10 13.46 -18.06
N ASN A 559 -22.30 14.10 -18.89
CA ASN A 559 -22.01 15.52 -18.73
C ASN A 559 -23.15 16.33 -19.32
N PRO A 560 -23.82 17.20 -18.54
CA PRO A 560 -24.94 18.01 -19.02
C PRO A 560 -24.59 18.98 -20.15
N LEU A 561 -23.31 19.36 -20.27
CA LEU A 561 -22.83 20.30 -21.29
C LEU A 561 -22.52 19.62 -22.63
N GLU A 562 -22.08 18.36 -22.59
CA GLU A 562 -21.64 17.63 -23.78
C GLU A 562 -22.69 16.64 -24.32
N GLY A 563 -23.68 16.28 -23.51
CA GLY A 563 -24.74 15.33 -23.88
C GLY A 563 -24.26 13.90 -24.12
N THR A 564 -23.00 13.59 -23.75
CA THR A 564 -22.38 12.29 -23.93
C THR A 564 -22.70 11.37 -22.75
N THR A 565 -22.72 10.05 -23.01
CA THR A 565 -22.91 9.01 -21.97
C THR A 565 -21.66 8.16 -21.78
N GLN A 566 -20.59 8.55 -22.41
CA GLN A 566 -19.29 7.89 -22.34
C GLN A 566 -18.37 8.80 -21.56
N GLU A 567 -17.85 8.33 -20.44
CA GLU A 567 -17.05 9.15 -19.53
C GLU A 567 -15.82 8.37 -19.10
N ASP A 568 -14.67 8.98 -19.32
CA ASP A 568 -13.41 8.48 -18.82
C ASP A 568 -13.35 8.59 -17.29
N PRO A 569 -12.73 7.67 -16.57
CA PRO A 569 -12.59 7.72 -15.12
C PRO A 569 -11.98 9.03 -14.59
N ASP A 570 -11.04 9.65 -15.30
CA ASP A 570 -10.40 10.90 -14.91
C ASP A 570 -11.38 12.09 -14.82
N ARG A 571 -12.50 12.04 -15.53
CA ARG A 571 -13.56 13.03 -15.43
C ARG A 571 -14.31 13.02 -14.09
N PHE A 572 -14.18 11.92 -13.32
CA PHE A 572 -14.71 11.84 -11.95
C PHE A 572 -13.80 12.49 -10.90
N ARG A 573 -12.70 13.10 -11.31
CA ARG A 573 -11.79 13.82 -10.40
C ARG A 573 -12.56 14.76 -9.48
N ASN A 574 -12.24 14.70 -8.19
CA ASN A 574 -12.89 15.43 -7.10
C ASN A 574 -14.35 15.03 -6.79
N ALA A 575 -14.92 14.02 -7.44
CA ALA A 575 -16.17 13.43 -6.98
C ALA A 575 -15.97 12.79 -5.60
N ILE A 576 -17.02 12.76 -4.78
CA ILE A 576 -16.94 12.30 -3.39
C ILE A 576 -17.64 10.95 -3.26
N VAL A 577 -16.94 9.98 -2.70
CA VAL A 577 -17.52 8.72 -2.25
C VAL A 577 -17.80 8.80 -0.76
N THR A 578 -19.01 8.50 -0.34
CA THR A 578 -19.39 8.39 1.07
C THR A 578 -19.85 6.99 1.36
N VAL A 579 -19.27 6.36 2.36
CA VAL A 579 -19.62 5.01 2.83
C VAL A 579 -20.23 5.12 4.21
N THR A 580 -21.37 4.46 4.42
CA THR A 580 -21.97 4.33 5.75
C THR A 580 -22.03 2.86 6.12
N THR A 581 -21.60 2.53 7.31
CA THR A 581 -21.60 1.17 7.85
C THR A 581 -22.90 0.87 8.62
N GLU A 582 -23.16 -0.41 8.92
CA GLU A 582 -24.40 -0.81 9.62
C GLU A 582 -24.49 -0.26 11.04
N ASP A 583 -23.37 0.02 11.67
CA ASP A 583 -23.24 0.68 12.97
C ASP A 583 -23.43 2.21 12.92
N GLY A 584 -23.62 2.75 11.72
CA GLY A 584 -23.94 4.18 11.51
C GLY A 584 -22.73 5.08 11.33
N LEU A 585 -21.50 4.53 11.29
CA LEU A 585 -20.32 5.32 10.95
C LEU A 585 -20.36 5.75 9.48
N SER A 586 -19.82 6.93 9.20
CA SER A 586 -19.80 7.49 7.84
C SER A 586 -18.39 7.96 7.48
N TYR A 587 -17.92 7.54 6.34
CA TYR A 587 -16.59 7.83 5.80
C TYR A 587 -16.72 8.51 4.46
N ALA A 588 -15.83 9.43 4.15
CA ALA A 588 -15.82 10.09 2.84
C ALA A 588 -14.41 10.06 2.24
N GLY A 589 -14.34 9.75 0.95
CA GLY A 589 -13.12 9.81 0.14
C GLY A 589 -13.36 10.62 -1.12
N THR A 590 -12.33 11.30 -1.59
CA THR A 590 -12.38 12.05 -2.86
C THR A 590 -11.79 11.19 -3.96
N ILE A 591 -12.45 11.12 -5.10
CA ILE A 591 -11.93 10.42 -6.27
C ILE A 591 -10.71 11.18 -6.79
N TYR A 592 -9.59 10.49 -6.76
CA TYR A 592 -8.36 10.89 -7.42
C TYR A 592 -8.36 10.30 -8.83
N ALA A 593 -8.06 11.11 -9.82
CA ALA A 593 -7.86 10.66 -11.20
C ALA A 593 -6.44 11.00 -11.62
N GLY A 594 -5.70 10.00 -12.09
CA GLY A 594 -4.35 10.16 -12.66
C GLY A 594 -4.39 10.90 -14.00
N GLU A 595 -3.27 11.45 -14.42
CA GLU A 595 -3.08 11.82 -15.83
C GLU A 595 -3.04 10.52 -16.66
N PRO A 596 -3.51 10.55 -17.92
CA PRO A 596 -3.47 9.38 -18.78
C PRO A 596 -2.01 9.11 -19.17
N GLU A 597 -1.34 8.26 -18.43
CA GLU A 597 0.01 7.83 -18.70
C GLU A 597 0.07 6.30 -18.67
N GLU A 598 1.04 5.74 -19.36
CA GLU A 598 1.20 4.30 -19.64
C GLU A 598 1.34 3.39 -18.40
N GLU A 599 1.33 3.95 -17.19
CA GLU A 599 1.51 3.22 -15.94
C GLU A 599 0.39 3.51 -14.93
N ASN A 600 -0.26 2.46 -14.49
CA ASN A 600 -1.30 2.54 -13.45
C ASN A 600 -0.66 2.64 -12.06
N ARG A 601 -1.12 3.59 -11.23
CA ARG A 601 -0.60 3.82 -9.87
C ARG A 601 -0.76 2.65 -8.89
N PHE A 602 -1.53 1.62 -9.22
CA PHE A 602 -1.77 0.45 -8.36
C PHE A 602 -1.21 -0.85 -8.94
N THR A 603 -1.02 -0.92 -10.25
CA THR A 603 -0.59 -2.15 -10.93
C THR A 603 0.65 -1.97 -11.79
N GLY A 604 1.14 -0.73 -11.94
CA GLY A 604 2.22 -0.43 -12.86
C GLY A 604 1.87 -0.84 -14.30
N HIS A 605 2.76 -1.58 -14.93
CA HIS A 605 2.58 -2.13 -16.29
C HIS A 605 1.68 -3.38 -16.35
N GLY A 606 1.30 -3.94 -15.21
CA GLY A 606 0.45 -5.13 -15.10
C GLY A 606 1.16 -6.36 -14.52
N LEU A 607 0.53 -7.54 -14.72
CA LEU A 607 1.00 -8.82 -14.20
C LEU A 607 2.22 -9.30 -14.97
N VAL A 608 3.31 -9.60 -14.28
CA VAL A 608 4.52 -10.14 -14.90
C VAL A 608 4.24 -11.47 -15.62
N ASN A 609 4.81 -11.64 -16.81
CA ASN A 609 4.56 -12.77 -17.70
C ASN A 609 5.91 -13.44 -18.06
N ALA A 610 6.19 -14.59 -17.44
CA ALA A 610 7.45 -15.28 -17.60
C ALA A 610 7.65 -15.81 -19.04
N ALA A 611 6.60 -16.31 -19.68
CA ALA A 611 6.69 -16.80 -21.06
C ALA A 611 7.07 -15.66 -22.04
N ALA A 612 6.45 -14.49 -21.90
CA ALA A 612 6.77 -13.35 -22.74
C ALA A 612 8.15 -12.76 -22.40
N ALA A 613 8.50 -12.65 -21.12
CA ALA A 613 9.78 -12.12 -20.66
C ALA A 613 10.98 -13.01 -21.05
N THR A 614 10.76 -14.31 -21.27
CA THR A 614 11.78 -15.26 -21.74
C THR A 614 11.78 -15.41 -23.27
N SER A 615 10.77 -14.90 -23.98
CA SER A 615 10.79 -14.90 -25.44
C SER A 615 11.97 -14.08 -25.94
N VAL A 616 12.83 -14.71 -26.73
CA VAL A 616 14.01 -14.04 -27.30
C VAL A 616 13.55 -13.34 -28.57
N ASP A 617 13.46 -12.02 -28.52
CA ASP A 617 13.49 -11.25 -29.77
C ASP A 617 14.91 -11.34 -30.34
N ASN A 618 15.05 -12.05 -31.44
CA ASN A 618 16.26 -12.08 -32.23
C ASN A 618 16.43 -10.78 -33.00
#